data_46f479b452cb571198d7ac6e70bb10e1
#
_entry.id   46f479b452cb571198d7ac6e70bb10e1
#
_cell.length_a   1.000
_cell.length_b   1.000
_cell.length_c   1.000
_cell.angle_alpha   90.00
_cell.angle_beta   90.00
_cell.angle_gamma   90.00
#
_symmetry.space_group_name_H-M   'P 1'
#
loop_
_entity.id
_entity.type
_entity.pdbx_description
1 polymer ?
#
loop_
_entity_poly.entity_id
_entity_poly.type
_entity_poly.pdbx_seq_one_letter_code
_entity_poly.pdbx_strand_id
1 'polypeptide(L)'
;MSEKQSNEQVEAFLNKESQWQEEYKYLRALIFNETELEEAYKWMHPCYTLNNKNVVLIHGFKNYVALLFHKGAILEDKYHTLIQQTEKVQAARQLRFENLTEIQARSEEIKYYLAEAIKAEKAGKKS
;
A
#
# COMPACT_ATOMS: atom_id res chain seq x y z
N MET A 1 -8.09 -3.55 -24.55
CA MET A 1 -7.69 -3.10 -23.22
C MET A 1 -6.45 -3.86 -22.79
N SER A 2 -5.39 -3.14 -22.54
CA SER A 2 -4.16 -3.80 -22.13
C SER A 2 -4.25 -4.21 -20.65
N GLU A 3 -3.81 -5.40 -20.37
CA GLU A 3 -3.72 -5.87 -19.00
C GLU A 3 -2.49 -5.26 -18.34
N LYS A 4 -2.58 -5.03 -17.04
CA LYS A 4 -1.42 -4.62 -16.28
C LYS A 4 -0.42 -5.75 -16.25
N GLN A 5 0.85 -5.37 -16.31
CA GLN A 5 1.91 -6.33 -16.23
C GLN A 5 2.37 -6.49 -14.79
N SER A 6 2.37 -7.72 -14.28
CA SER A 6 2.87 -7.98 -12.94
C SER A 6 4.39 -7.88 -12.94
N ASN A 7 4.95 -7.53 -11.79
CA ASN A 7 6.39 -7.45 -11.60
C ASN A 7 6.92 -8.81 -11.14
N GLU A 8 7.92 -9.34 -11.84
CA GLU A 8 8.48 -10.65 -11.52
C GLU A 8 9.06 -10.73 -10.11
N GLN A 9 9.68 -9.66 -9.64
CA GLN A 9 10.24 -9.64 -8.29
C GLN A 9 9.14 -9.64 -7.23
N VAL A 10 8.02 -8.98 -7.53
CA VAL A 10 6.86 -9.03 -6.63
C VAL A 10 6.26 -10.42 -6.61
N GLU A 11 6.15 -11.08 -7.78
CA GLU A 11 5.64 -12.45 -7.82
C GLU A 11 6.51 -13.38 -6.97
N ALA A 12 7.83 -13.25 -7.07
CA ALA A 12 8.75 -14.04 -6.24
C ALA A 12 8.58 -13.74 -4.76
N PHE A 13 8.40 -12.46 -4.41
CA PHE A 13 8.16 -12.02 -3.04
C PHE A 13 6.90 -12.67 -2.47
N LEU A 14 5.82 -12.68 -3.25
CA LEU A 14 4.54 -13.25 -2.83
C LEU A 14 4.58 -14.77 -2.69
N ASN A 15 5.40 -15.43 -3.51
CA ASN A 15 5.50 -16.90 -3.49
C ASN A 15 6.47 -17.40 -2.45
N LYS A 16 7.25 -16.53 -1.83
CA LYS A 16 8.18 -16.91 -0.77
C LYS A 16 7.40 -17.13 0.53
N GLU A 17 7.68 -18.24 1.18
CA GLU A 17 7.07 -18.52 2.48
C GLU A 17 7.50 -17.47 3.50
N SER A 18 6.53 -16.86 4.18
CA SER A 18 6.81 -15.84 5.17
C SER A 18 5.64 -15.73 6.14
N GLN A 19 5.90 -15.05 7.26
CA GLN A 19 4.89 -14.79 8.29
C GLN A 19 3.63 -14.13 7.71
N TRP A 20 3.80 -13.24 6.72
CA TRP A 20 2.72 -12.42 6.18
C TRP A 20 2.32 -12.80 4.76
N GLN A 21 2.63 -14.01 4.32
CA GLN A 21 2.40 -14.41 2.91
C GLN A 21 0.96 -14.21 2.48
N GLU A 22 0.00 -14.66 3.29
CA GLU A 22 -1.43 -14.53 2.92
C GLU A 22 -1.88 -13.08 2.93
N GLU A 23 -1.42 -12.31 3.92
CA GLU A 23 -1.72 -10.89 4.00
C GLU A 23 -1.15 -10.13 2.81
N TYR A 24 0.10 -10.43 2.42
CA TYR A 24 0.72 -9.82 1.26
C TYR A 24 -0.09 -10.10 -0.01
N LYS A 25 -0.50 -11.33 -0.21
CA LYS A 25 -1.26 -11.72 -1.41
C LYS A 25 -2.60 -10.99 -1.47
N TYR A 26 -3.28 -10.87 -0.35
CA TYR A 26 -4.56 -10.19 -0.29
C TYR A 26 -4.43 -8.69 -0.56
N LEU A 27 -3.47 -8.05 0.10
CA LEU A 27 -3.21 -6.62 -0.12
C LEU A 27 -2.80 -6.34 -1.56
N ARG A 28 -1.93 -7.20 -2.12
CA ARG A 28 -1.52 -7.08 -3.51
C ARG A 28 -2.73 -7.15 -4.44
N ALA A 29 -3.62 -8.10 -4.20
CA ALA A 29 -4.80 -8.27 -5.03
C ALA A 29 -5.70 -7.04 -4.99
N LEU A 30 -5.91 -6.46 -3.81
CA LEU A 30 -6.69 -5.24 -3.68
C LEU A 30 -6.08 -4.10 -4.49
N ILE A 31 -4.77 -3.89 -4.34
CA ILE A 31 -4.11 -2.75 -4.98
C ILE A 31 -3.99 -2.99 -6.48
N PHE A 32 -3.46 -4.15 -6.87
CA PHE A 32 -3.14 -4.42 -8.26
C PHE A 32 -4.39 -4.54 -9.13
N ASN A 33 -5.42 -5.20 -8.61
CA ASN A 33 -6.62 -5.50 -9.40
C ASN A 33 -7.67 -4.40 -9.35
N GLU A 34 -7.70 -3.61 -8.27
CA GLU A 34 -8.79 -2.65 -8.07
C GLU A 34 -8.37 -1.19 -8.18
N THR A 35 -7.12 -0.93 -8.57
CA THR A 35 -6.67 0.44 -8.84
C THR A 35 -5.94 0.48 -10.17
N GLU A 36 -5.64 1.70 -10.61
CA GLU A 36 -4.85 1.94 -11.83
C GLU A 36 -3.35 1.96 -11.57
N LEU A 37 -2.92 1.74 -10.33
CA LEU A 37 -1.51 1.80 -9.98
C LEU A 37 -0.70 0.71 -10.65
N GLU A 38 0.53 1.03 -11.04
CA GLU A 38 1.45 0.07 -11.61
C GLU A 38 2.30 -0.56 -10.52
N GLU A 39 2.73 -1.81 -10.74
CA GLU A 39 3.47 -2.58 -9.75
C GLU A 39 4.96 -2.51 -10.01
N ALA A 40 5.73 -2.23 -8.96
CA ALA A 40 7.18 -2.20 -8.99
C ALA A 40 7.71 -2.89 -7.74
N TYR A 41 9.02 -3.13 -7.71
CA TYR A 41 9.67 -3.73 -6.54
C TYR A 41 10.79 -2.80 -6.13
N LYS A 42 10.66 -2.19 -4.96
CA LYS A 42 11.61 -1.18 -4.47
C LYS A 42 11.91 -1.43 -3.00
N TRP A 43 13.16 -1.25 -2.63
CA TRP A 43 13.58 -1.46 -1.23
C TRP A 43 13.15 -2.82 -0.70
N MET A 44 13.14 -3.83 -1.59
CA MET A 44 12.74 -5.21 -1.30
C MET A 44 11.25 -5.35 -0.91
N HIS A 45 10.41 -4.43 -1.38
CA HIS A 45 8.97 -4.46 -1.11
C HIS A 45 8.15 -4.21 -2.36
N PRO A 46 6.94 -4.78 -2.45
CA PRO A 46 6.02 -4.38 -3.51
C PRO A 46 5.65 -2.90 -3.35
N CYS A 47 5.82 -2.15 -4.42
CA CYS A 47 5.58 -0.72 -4.43
C CYS A 47 4.66 -0.38 -5.59
N TYR A 48 3.66 0.45 -5.35
CA TYR A 48 2.66 0.77 -6.36
C TYR A 48 2.75 2.23 -6.72
N THR A 49 2.83 2.50 -8.03
CA THR A 49 3.21 3.82 -8.55
C THR A 49 2.17 4.37 -9.50
N LEU A 50 2.18 5.69 -9.67
CA LEU A 50 1.39 6.39 -10.66
C LEU A 50 2.29 7.41 -11.35
N ASN A 51 2.43 7.29 -12.67
CA ASN A 51 3.31 8.15 -13.45
C ASN A 51 4.73 8.18 -12.87
N ASN A 52 5.24 7.01 -12.51
CA ASN A 52 6.57 6.80 -11.94
C ASN A 52 6.77 7.41 -10.55
N LYS A 53 5.68 7.81 -9.89
CA LYS A 53 5.74 8.32 -8.53
C LYS A 53 5.23 7.26 -7.56
N ASN A 54 5.94 7.06 -6.46
CA ASN A 54 5.56 6.07 -5.47
C ASN A 54 4.31 6.53 -4.72
N VAL A 55 3.31 5.68 -4.63
CA VAL A 55 2.06 6.00 -3.95
C VAL A 55 1.93 5.21 -2.65
N VAL A 56 2.05 3.89 -2.74
CA VAL A 56 1.89 3.02 -1.58
C VAL A 56 2.78 1.80 -1.73
N LEU A 57 3.31 1.29 -0.60
CA LEU A 57 4.04 0.04 -0.61
C LEU A 57 3.54 -0.88 0.51
N ILE A 58 3.79 -2.18 0.33
CA ILE A 58 3.43 -3.21 1.31
C ILE A 58 4.68 -3.57 2.09
N HIS A 59 4.61 -3.47 3.42
CA HIS A 59 5.78 -3.74 4.27
C HIS A 59 5.36 -4.52 5.50
N GLY A 60 5.95 -5.70 5.69
CA GLY A 60 5.71 -6.52 6.87
C GLY A 60 6.75 -6.27 7.95
N PHE A 61 6.29 -6.20 9.19
CA PHE A 61 7.13 -6.05 10.37
C PHE A 61 6.92 -7.28 11.26
N LYS A 62 7.58 -7.31 12.41
CA LYS A 62 7.45 -8.45 13.29
C LYS A 62 6.03 -8.63 13.82
N ASN A 63 5.40 -7.55 14.21
CA ASN A 63 4.09 -7.59 14.90
C ASN A 63 2.92 -7.10 14.07
N TYR A 64 3.17 -6.59 12.86
CA TYR A 64 2.10 -6.10 12.01
C TYR A 64 2.56 -6.02 10.56
N VAL A 65 1.61 -5.98 9.64
CA VAL A 65 1.88 -5.69 8.23
C VAL A 65 1.22 -4.34 7.92
N ALA A 66 1.86 -3.54 7.08
CA ALA A 66 1.42 -2.18 6.84
C ALA A 66 1.35 -1.84 5.35
N LEU A 67 0.43 -0.94 5.03
CA LEU A 67 0.48 -0.18 3.79
C LEU A 67 1.09 1.17 4.13
N LEU A 68 2.20 1.50 3.49
CA LEU A 68 2.85 2.79 3.69
C LEU A 68 2.43 3.71 2.56
N PHE A 69 1.67 4.76 2.90
CA PHE A 69 1.27 5.77 1.92
C PHE A 69 2.31 6.88 1.93
N HIS A 70 3.01 7.04 0.81
CA HIS A 70 4.14 7.97 0.73
C HIS A 70 3.77 9.42 1.02
N LYS A 71 2.54 9.82 0.68
CA LYS A 71 2.02 11.15 0.98
C LYS A 71 0.88 11.12 1.98
N GLY A 72 0.95 10.13 2.90
CA GLY A 72 -0.14 9.91 3.84
C GLY A 72 -0.51 11.11 4.70
N ALA A 73 0.46 11.98 4.99
CA ALA A 73 0.23 13.16 5.85
C ALA A 73 -0.80 14.12 5.29
N ILE A 74 -0.98 14.17 3.96
CA ILE A 74 -1.91 15.11 3.33
C ILE A 74 -3.25 14.49 2.96
N LEU A 75 -3.44 13.20 3.27
CA LEU A 75 -4.71 12.53 2.98
C LEU A 75 -5.74 12.85 4.06
N GLU A 76 -7.01 12.85 3.67
CA GLU A 76 -8.08 12.96 4.66
C GLU A 76 -8.16 11.63 5.41
N ASP A 77 -7.84 11.65 6.70
CA ASP A 77 -7.80 10.48 7.56
C ASP A 77 -9.19 10.21 8.14
N LYS A 78 -10.12 9.87 7.26
CA LYS A 78 -11.53 9.67 7.59
C LYS A 78 -11.74 8.66 8.72
N TYR A 79 -10.94 7.59 8.73
CA TYR A 79 -11.09 6.51 9.71
C TYR A 79 -10.21 6.71 10.94
N HIS A 80 -9.37 7.76 10.95
CA HIS A 80 -8.46 8.06 12.06
C HIS A 80 -7.52 6.89 12.36
N THR A 81 -7.05 6.22 11.31
CA THR A 81 -6.21 5.03 11.45
C THR A 81 -4.81 5.17 10.82
N LEU A 82 -4.52 6.30 10.19
CA LEU A 82 -3.19 6.52 9.64
C LEU A 82 -2.21 6.85 10.77
N ILE A 83 -1.05 6.18 10.75
CA ILE A 83 -0.09 6.25 11.83
C ILE A 83 1.23 6.84 11.32
N GLN A 84 1.75 7.83 12.02
CA GLN A 84 3.08 8.36 11.77
C GLN A 84 4.07 7.44 12.48
N GLN A 85 4.96 6.79 11.72
CA GLN A 85 5.84 5.77 12.28
C GLN A 85 6.83 6.34 13.30
N THR A 86 7.43 7.49 12.99
CA THR A 86 8.31 8.22 13.91
C THR A 86 8.14 9.71 13.69
N GLU A 87 8.57 10.50 14.68
CA GLU A 87 8.48 11.97 14.59
C GLU A 87 9.25 12.53 13.39
N LYS A 88 10.27 11.82 12.94
CA LYS A 88 11.10 12.26 11.81
C LYS A 88 10.46 12.02 10.45
N VAL A 89 9.47 11.14 10.38
CA VAL A 89 8.78 10.83 9.12
C VAL A 89 7.68 11.87 8.92
N GLN A 90 7.90 12.83 8.04
CA GLN A 90 6.98 13.94 7.83
C GLN A 90 5.84 13.62 6.85
N ALA A 91 6.16 12.96 5.75
CA ALA A 91 5.19 12.78 4.67
C ALA A 91 4.43 11.46 4.74
N ALA A 92 5.10 10.38 5.05
CA ALA A 92 4.50 9.04 4.98
C ALA A 92 3.66 8.71 6.21
N ARG A 93 2.62 7.91 5.98
CA ARG A 93 1.78 7.37 7.06
C ARG A 93 1.53 5.90 6.80
N GLN A 94 1.37 5.11 7.86
CA GLN A 94 1.13 3.67 7.77
C GLN A 94 -0.31 3.35 8.14
N LEU A 95 -0.87 2.38 7.42
CA LEU A 95 -2.13 1.74 7.78
C LEU A 95 -1.75 0.32 8.19
N ARG A 96 -1.95 -0.04 9.46
CA ARG A 96 -1.43 -1.28 10.05
C ARG A 96 -2.50 -2.33 10.29
N PHE A 97 -2.11 -3.60 10.12
CA PHE A 97 -3.01 -4.74 10.31
C PHE A 97 -2.25 -5.87 11.03
N GLU A 98 -2.95 -6.64 11.85
CA GLU A 98 -2.33 -7.73 12.61
C GLU A 98 -2.61 -9.11 12.05
N ASN A 99 -3.60 -9.26 11.15
CA ASN A 99 -3.93 -10.55 10.55
C ASN A 99 -4.80 -10.37 9.32
N LEU A 100 -5.01 -11.46 8.58
CA LEU A 100 -5.78 -11.45 7.35
C LEU A 100 -7.25 -11.08 7.59
N THR A 101 -7.84 -11.59 8.65
CA THR A 101 -9.23 -11.31 8.96
C THR A 101 -9.46 -9.80 9.15
N GLU A 102 -8.54 -9.15 9.83
CA GLU A 102 -8.61 -7.69 10.01
C GLU A 102 -8.53 -6.96 8.67
N ILE A 103 -7.63 -7.39 7.79
CA ILE A 103 -7.50 -6.77 6.46
C ILE A 103 -8.81 -6.91 5.69
N GLN A 104 -9.38 -8.11 5.68
CA GLN A 104 -10.63 -8.37 4.97
C GLN A 104 -11.78 -7.53 5.52
N ALA A 105 -11.87 -7.43 6.84
CA ALA A 105 -12.92 -6.64 7.49
C ALA A 105 -12.78 -5.14 7.20
N ARG A 106 -11.55 -4.68 6.92
CA ARG A 106 -11.27 -3.26 6.68
C ARG A 106 -11.03 -2.96 5.18
N SER A 107 -11.51 -3.81 4.29
CA SER A 107 -11.27 -3.63 2.86
C SER A 107 -11.82 -2.30 2.32
N GLU A 108 -12.98 -1.85 2.80
CA GLU A 108 -13.54 -0.56 2.36
C GLU A 108 -12.69 0.61 2.83
N GLU A 109 -12.15 0.52 4.04
CA GLU A 109 -11.22 1.50 4.57
C GLU A 109 -9.95 1.57 3.72
N ILE A 110 -9.40 0.41 3.34
CA ILE A 110 -8.22 0.34 2.49
C ILE A 110 -8.51 0.99 1.13
N LYS A 111 -9.64 0.66 0.52
CA LYS A 111 -10.03 1.21 -0.77
C LYS A 111 -10.18 2.73 -0.70
N TYR A 112 -10.72 3.22 0.40
CA TYR A 112 -10.85 4.66 0.61
C TYR A 112 -9.48 5.35 0.58
N TYR A 113 -8.51 4.85 1.36
CA TYR A 113 -7.19 5.47 1.41
C TYR A 113 -6.44 5.33 0.08
N LEU A 114 -6.61 4.21 -0.62
CA LEU A 114 -6.02 4.06 -1.95
C LEU A 114 -6.57 5.12 -2.91
N ALA A 115 -7.88 5.33 -2.90
CA ALA A 115 -8.52 6.33 -3.76
C ALA A 115 -8.05 7.74 -3.41
N GLU A 116 -7.93 8.06 -2.12
CA GLU A 116 -7.43 9.37 -1.68
C GLU A 116 -5.98 9.59 -2.10
N ALA A 117 -5.16 8.56 -1.98
CA ALA A 117 -3.75 8.64 -2.36
C ALA A 117 -3.59 8.87 -3.87
N ILE A 118 -4.38 8.16 -4.68
CA ILE A 118 -4.36 8.32 -6.13
C ILE A 118 -4.84 9.72 -6.51
N LYS A 119 -5.90 10.18 -5.90
CA LYS A 119 -6.45 11.52 -6.13
C LYS A 119 -5.42 12.60 -5.80
N ALA A 120 -4.72 12.46 -4.67
CA ALA A 120 -3.68 13.41 -4.27
C ALA A 120 -2.53 13.43 -5.28
N GLU A 121 -2.14 12.25 -5.78
CA GLU A 121 -1.05 12.17 -6.75
C GLU A 121 -1.46 12.80 -8.09
N LYS A 122 -2.69 12.56 -8.55
CA LYS A 122 -3.19 13.15 -9.79
C LYS A 122 -3.28 14.67 -9.70
N ALA A 123 -3.60 15.19 -8.53
CA ALA A 123 -3.69 16.63 -8.30
C ALA A 123 -2.31 17.29 -8.16
N GLY A 124 -1.24 16.51 -8.12
CA GLY A 124 0.11 17.03 -7.95
C GLY A 124 0.37 17.60 -6.57
N LYS A 125 -0.38 17.15 -5.57
CA LYS A 125 -0.20 17.64 -4.20
C LYS A 125 1.14 17.20 -3.62
N LYS A 126 1.75 18.04 -2.82
CA LYS A 126 3.00 17.77 -2.14
C LYS A 126 2.76 17.67 -0.64
N SER A 127 3.50 16.75 -0.01
CA SER A 127 3.44 16.61 1.43
C SER A 127 4.16 17.75 2.15
#